data_e49a28859b62adb2c248c8f80f37add9
#
_entry.id   e49a28859b62adb2c248c8f80f37add9
#
_cell.length_a   1.000
_cell.length_b   1.000
_cell.length_c   1.000
_cell.angle_alpha   90.00
_cell.angle_beta   90.00
_cell.angle_gamma   90.00
#
_symmetry.space_group_name_H-M   'P 1'
#
loop_
_entity.id
_entity.type
_entity.pdbx_description
1 polymer ?
#
loop_
_entity_poly.entity_id
_entity_poly.type
_entity_poly.pdbx_seq_one_letter_code
_entity_poly.pdbx_strand_id
1 'polypeptide(L)'
;MISDLEEHVIEGNGIQIHYVTKGEGPAVVMCHGFPESWYSWRHQIDALAEAGYQAVAMSMRGYGNTSAPQAIDAYDINHLVGDVVVVANHLNQGPVVVAGHDWGAPVA
;
A
#
# COMPACT_ATOMS: atom_id res chain seq x y z
N MET A 1 -16.32 1.35 -11.80
CA MET A 1 -16.26 0.60 -10.55
C MET A 1 -15.08 -0.36 -10.57
N ILE A 2 -14.39 -0.49 -9.46
CA ILE A 2 -13.25 -1.39 -9.34
C ILE A 2 -13.76 -2.82 -9.17
N SER A 3 -13.33 -3.73 -10.04
CA SER A 3 -13.64 -5.14 -9.98
C SER A 3 -12.34 -5.94 -10.07
N ASP A 4 -12.41 -7.23 -9.77
CA ASP A 4 -11.26 -8.13 -9.82
C ASP A 4 -10.12 -7.75 -8.87
N LEU A 5 -10.46 -7.02 -7.80
CA LEU A 5 -9.50 -6.72 -6.75
C LEU A 5 -9.29 -7.94 -5.86
N GLU A 6 -8.04 -8.17 -5.51
CA GLU A 6 -7.69 -9.10 -4.46
C GLU A 6 -7.33 -8.33 -3.21
N GLU A 7 -7.92 -8.71 -2.09
CA GLU A 7 -7.60 -8.11 -0.80
C GLU A 7 -6.65 -9.01 -0.03
N HIS A 8 -5.68 -8.40 0.63
CA HIS A 8 -4.69 -9.10 1.42
C HIS A 8 -4.52 -8.43 2.77
N VAL A 9 -4.34 -9.25 3.81
CA VAL A 9 -3.95 -8.79 5.14
C VAL A 9 -2.74 -9.61 5.53
N ILE A 10 -1.62 -8.94 5.78
CA ILE A 10 -0.37 -9.61 6.16
C ILE A 10 0.13 -9.06 7.48
N GLU A 11 0.91 -9.86 8.19
CA GLU A 11 1.57 -9.42 9.42
C GLU A 11 3.01 -9.06 9.14
N GLY A 12 3.45 -7.96 9.70
CA GLY A 12 4.83 -7.52 9.62
C GLY A 12 5.00 -6.19 10.31
N ASN A 13 6.24 -5.88 10.68
CA ASN A 13 6.56 -4.62 11.36
C ASN A 13 5.68 -4.37 12.60
N GLY A 14 5.23 -5.45 13.26
CA GLY A 14 4.44 -5.40 14.49
C GLY A 14 2.96 -5.12 14.31
N ILE A 15 2.44 -5.10 13.10
CA ILE A 15 1.02 -4.83 12.83
C ILE A 15 0.48 -5.74 11.74
N GLN A 16 -0.83 -5.64 11.51
CA GLN A 16 -1.48 -6.23 10.34
C GLN A 16 -1.66 -5.13 9.29
N ILE A 17 -1.23 -5.42 8.07
CA ILE A 17 -1.26 -4.46 6.96
C ILE A 17 -2.24 -4.97 5.91
N HIS A 18 -3.19 -4.12 5.55
CA HIS A 18 -4.16 -4.38 4.49
C HIS A 18 -3.69 -3.73 3.20
N TYR A 19 -3.75 -4.48 2.11
CA TYR A 19 -3.55 -3.91 0.78
C TYR A 19 -4.41 -4.63 -0.25
N VAL A 20 -4.66 -3.97 -1.37
CA VAL A 20 -5.40 -4.55 -2.49
C VAL A 20 -4.51 -4.60 -3.71
N THR A 21 -4.72 -5.61 -4.57
CA THR A 21 -3.97 -5.76 -5.81
C THR A 21 -4.90 -5.96 -6.98
N LYS A 22 -4.44 -5.56 -8.16
CA LYS A 22 -5.11 -5.85 -9.42
C LYS A 22 -4.07 -5.89 -10.54
N GLY A 23 -4.24 -6.84 -11.48
CA GLY A 23 -3.38 -6.96 -12.63
C GLY A 23 -2.17 -7.85 -12.40
N GLU A 24 -1.40 -8.05 -13.44
CA GLU A 24 -0.19 -8.87 -13.43
C GLU A 24 0.93 -8.11 -14.12
N GLY A 25 2.15 -8.30 -13.65
CA GLY A 25 3.33 -7.65 -14.20
C GLY A 25 4.16 -7.00 -13.10
N PRO A 26 5.05 -6.07 -13.45
CA PRO A 26 5.84 -5.37 -12.45
C PRO A 26 4.95 -4.63 -11.45
N ALA A 27 5.28 -4.73 -10.16
CA ALA A 27 4.44 -4.15 -9.11
C ALA A 27 4.71 -2.66 -8.93
N VAL A 28 3.62 -1.90 -8.73
CA VAL A 28 3.66 -0.50 -8.34
C VAL A 28 2.94 -0.39 -7.00
N VAL A 29 3.68 -0.11 -5.93
CA VAL A 29 3.14 0.03 -4.58
C VAL A 29 2.79 1.50 -4.36
N MET A 30 1.53 1.76 -3.99
CA MET A 30 1.01 3.13 -3.87
C MET A 30 0.67 3.46 -2.43
N CYS A 31 1.18 4.60 -1.95
CA CYS A 31 0.99 5.12 -0.61
C CYS A 31 0.07 6.34 -0.64
N HIS A 32 -1.05 6.25 0.06
CA HIS A 32 -2.06 7.32 0.07
C HIS A 32 -1.68 8.45 1.02
N GLY A 33 -2.42 9.57 0.92
CA GLY A 33 -2.28 10.71 1.79
C GLY A 33 -3.29 10.73 2.95
N PHE A 34 -3.32 11.84 3.67
CA PHE A 34 -4.21 12.07 4.80
C PHE A 34 -5.42 12.91 4.35
N PRO A 35 -6.64 12.60 4.76
CA PRO A 35 -7.12 11.40 5.48
C PRO A 35 -7.73 10.38 4.52
N GLU A 36 -6.90 9.53 3.95
CA GLU A 36 -7.28 8.68 2.84
C GLU A 36 -7.08 7.20 3.17
N SER A 37 -7.24 6.34 2.18
CA SER A 37 -6.98 4.92 2.25
C SER A 37 -6.59 4.43 0.85
N TRP A 38 -6.43 3.10 0.68
CA TRP A 38 -6.15 2.55 -0.65
C TRP A 38 -7.15 3.02 -1.71
N TYR A 39 -8.37 3.32 -1.32
CA TYR A 39 -9.44 3.72 -2.24
C TYR A 39 -9.14 5.01 -2.99
N SER A 40 -8.26 5.85 -2.45
CA SER A 40 -7.80 7.06 -3.14
C SER A 40 -7.13 6.75 -4.48
N TRP A 41 -6.59 5.54 -4.63
CA TRP A 41 -5.89 5.10 -5.84
C TRP A 41 -6.78 4.33 -6.80
N ARG A 42 -8.10 4.30 -6.58
CA ARG A 42 -9.02 3.43 -7.33
C ARG A 42 -8.94 3.59 -8.85
N HIS A 43 -8.73 4.80 -9.35
CA HIS A 43 -8.61 5.02 -10.80
C HIS A 43 -7.26 4.57 -11.33
N GLN A 44 -6.21 4.81 -10.58
CA GLN A 44 -4.86 4.39 -10.94
C GLN A 44 -4.71 2.88 -10.92
N ILE A 45 -5.40 2.21 -10.00
CA ILE A 45 -5.39 0.75 -9.93
C ILE A 45 -5.86 0.16 -11.26
N ASP A 46 -6.98 0.60 -11.78
CA ASP A 46 -7.52 0.10 -13.04
C ASP A 46 -6.60 0.44 -14.23
N ALA A 47 -6.10 1.66 -14.27
CA ALA A 47 -5.22 2.11 -15.35
C ALA A 47 -3.92 1.32 -15.38
N LEU A 48 -3.31 1.06 -14.23
CA LEU A 48 -2.07 0.28 -14.15
C LEU A 48 -2.31 -1.18 -14.54
N ALA A 49 -3.39 -1.78 -14.09
CA ALA A 49 -3.71 -3.17 -14.44
C ALA A 49 -3.90 -3.31 -15.94
N GLU A 50 -4.59 -2.38 -16.58
CA GLU A 50 -4.80 -2.39 -18.03
C GLU A 50 -3.49 -2.18 -18.80
N ALA A 51 -2.55 -1.45 -18.22
CA ALA A 51 -1.25 -1.19 -18.85
C ALA A 51 -0.25 -2.32 -18.67
N GLY A 52 -0.61 -3.41 -18.02
CA GLY A 52 0.27 -4.57 -17.84
C GLY A 52 1.11 -4.55 -16.57
N TYR A 53 0.69 -3.78 -15.56
CA TYR A 53 1.36 -3.71 -14.26
C TYR A 53 0.48 -4.34 -13.18
N GLN A 54 1.12 -4.74 -12.08
CA GLN A 54 0.39 -5.12 -10.88
C GLN A 54 0.24 -3.87 -10.01
N ALA A 55 -0.99 -3.40 -9.88
CA ALA A 55 -1.29 -2.28 -8.98
C ALA A 55 -1.41 -2.83 -7.56
N VAL A 56 -0.70 -2.22 -6.62
CA VAL A 56 -0.71 -2.60 -5.20
C VAL A 56 -0.99 -1.35 -4.38
N ALA A 57 -2.21 -1.22 -3.88
CA ALA A 57 -2.61 -0.07 -3.09
C ALA A 57 -2.74 -0.50 -1.63
N MET A 58 -1.83 -0.03 -0.79
CA MET A 58 -1.87 -0.34 0.64
C MET A 58 -2.65 0.70 1.42
N SER A 59 -3.29 0.27 2.50
CA SER A 59 -3.83 1.17 3.50
C SER A 59 -2.74 1.39 4.54
N MET A 60 -2.31 2.63 4.69
CA MET A 60 -1.21 2.95 5.58
C MET A 60 -1.63 2.78 7.05
N ARG A 61 -0.65 2.61 7.92
CA ARG A 61 -0.84 2.43 9.36
C ARG A 61 -1.80 3.49 9.90
N GLY A 62 -2.83 3.04 10.61
CA GLY A 62 -3.87 3.90 11.16
C GLY A 62 -5.06 4.17 10.24
N TYR A 63 -5.04 3.65 9.01
CA TYR A 63 -6.09 3.89 8.01
C TYR A 63 -6.67 2.59 7.48
N GLY A 64 -7.91 2.67 6.99
CA GLY A 64 -8.59 1.53 6.39
C GLY A 64 -8.61 0.33 7.33
N ASN A 65 -8.29 -0.84 6.79
CA ASN A 65 -8.24 -2.10 7.53
C ASN A 65 -6.86 -2.43 8.08
N THR A 66 -5.90 -1.53 7.94
CA THR A 66 -4.58 -1.69 8.56
C THR A 66 -4.65 -1.32 10.04
N SER A 67 -3.86 -1.99 10.87
CA SER A 67 -3.82 -1.73 12.31
C SER A 67 -3.57 -0.27 12.63
N ALA A 68 -4.19 0.20 13.72
CA ALA A 68 -4.04 1.57 14.21
C ALA A 68 -3.48 1.55 15.63
N PRO A 69 -2.15 1.35 15.78
CA PRO A 69 -1.53 1.37 17.11
C PRO A 69 -1.80 2.70 17.82
N GLN A 70 -1.92 2.68 19.15
CA GLN A 70 -2.25 3.89 19.92
C GLN A 70 -1.02 4.71 20.30
N ALA A 71 0.17 4.10 20.33
CA ALA A 71 1.39 4.80 20.69
C ALA A 71 1.77 5.82 19.59
N ILE A 72 2.07 7.06 19.98
CA ILE A 72 2.41 8.12 19.04
C ILE A 72 3.66 7.77 18.24
N ASP A 73 4.68 7.23 18.91
CA ASP A 73 5.95 6.87 18.26
C ASP A 73 5.82 5.69 17.30
N ALA A 74 4.68 4.98 17.30
CA ALA A 74 4.40 3.94 16.32
C ALA A 74 4.15 4.50 14.91
N TYR A 75 4.04 5.82 14.77
CA TYR A 75 3.74 6.48 13.50
C TYR A 75 4.92 7.29 12.96
N ASP A 76 6.13 7.07 13.45
CA ASP A 76 7.28 7.76 12.89
C ASP A 76 7.59 7.26 11.47
N ILE A 77 8.43 8.00 10.75
CA ILE A 77 8.73 7.70 9.36
C ILE A 77 9.38 6.30 9.20
N ASN A 78 10.16 5.87 10.17
CA ASN A 78 10.81 4.56 10.09
C ASN A 78 9.79 3.42 10.15
N HIS A 79 8.75 3.55 10.97
CA HIS A 79 7.67 2.56 11.02
C HIS A 79 6.86 2.56 9.72
N LEU A 80 6.55 3.75 9.20
CA LEU A 80 5.76 3.86 7.96
C LEU A 80 6.52 3.29 6.77
N VAL A 81 7.80 3.60 6.64
CA VAL A 81 8.64 3.04 5.58
C VAL A 81 8.78 1.53 5.74
N GLY A 82 8.94 1.05 6.98
CA GLY A 82 9.00 -0.37 7.28
C GLY A 82 7.77 -1.12 6.81
N ASP A 83 6.58 -0.53 6.94
CA ASP A 83 5.34 -1.12 6.45
C ASP A 83 5.37 -1.33 4.93
N VAL A 84 5.88 -0.35 4.19
CA VAL A 84 6.03 -0.45 2.74
C VAL A 84 6.99 -1.57 2.37
N VAL A 85 8.10 -1.68 3.09
CA VAL A 85 9.10 -2.74 2.87
C VAL A 85 8.47 -4.12 3.09
N VAL A 86 7.64 -4.27 4.13
CA VAL A 86 6.93 -5.54 4.40
C VAL A 86 6.05 -5.92 3.22
N VAL A 87 5.27 -4.98 2.69
CA VAL A 87 4.41 -5.23 1.54
C VAL A 87 5.25 -5.61 0.31
N ALA A 88 6.31 -4.86 0.03
CA ALA A 88 7.19 -5.12 -1.12
C ALA A 88 7.81 -6.51 -1.02
N ASN A 89 8.28 -6.90 0.15
CA ASN A 89 8.86 -8.24 0.36
C ASN A 89 7.83 -9.34 0.20
N HIS A 90 6.60 -9.10 0.65
CA HIS A 90 5.52 -10.09 0.52
C HIS A 90 5.18 -10.37 -0.95
N LEU A 91 5.33 -9.38 -1.83
CA LEU A 91 5.09 -9.56 -3.27
C LEU A 91 6.13 -10.45 -3.93
N ASN A 92 7.32 -10.58 -3.35
CA ASN A 92 8.39 -11.47 -3.78
C ASN A 92 8.78 -11.28 -5.26
N GLN A 93 8.84 -10.04 -5.70
CA GLN A 93 9.19 -9.69 -7.09
C GLN A 93 10.57 -9.05 -7.24
N GLY A 94 11.30 -8.82 -6.13
CA GLY A 94 12.51 -8.03 -6.15
C GLY A 94 12.18 -6.53 -6.21
N PRO A 95 12.92 -5.71 -6.96
CA PRO A 95 12.66 -4.26 -7.00
C PRO A 95 11.24 -3.94 -7.45
N VAL A 96 10.62 -2.98 -6.79
CA VAL A 96 9.28 -2.50 -7.13
C VAL A 96 9.31 -0.98 -7.26
N VAL A 97 8.32 -0.43 -7.99
CA VAL A 97 8.13 1.02 -8.04
C VAL A 97 7.22 1.41 -6.87
N VAL A 98 7.57 2.50 -6.19
CA VAL A 98 6.76 3.02 -5.09
C VAL A 98 6.31 4.42 -5.45
N ALA A 99 5.00 4.66 -5.37
CA ALA A 99 4.40 5.95 -5.65
C ALA A 99 3.71 6.47 -4.39
N GLY A 100 3.79 7.78 -4.15
CA GLY A 100 3.16 8.39 -2.98
C GLY A 100 2.49 9.70 -3.36
N HIS A 101 1.46 10.06 -2.59
CA HIS A 101 0.72 11.30 -2.76
C HIS A 101 0.47 11.92 -1.38
N ASP A 102 0.65 13.23 -1.25
CA ASP A 102 0.44 13.98 -0.02
C ASP A 102 1.32 13.41 1.11
N TRP A 103 0.75 12.97 2.24
CA TRP A 103 1.53 12.35 3.31
C TRP A 103 2.18 11.02 2.92
N GLY A 104 1.67 10.36 1.86
CA GLY A 104 2.30 9.16 1.32
C GLY A 104 3.63 9.43 0.61
N ALA A 105 3.84 10.64 0.11
CA ALA A 105 5.04 10.99 -0.65
C ALA A 105 6.33 10.84 0.15
N PRO A 106 6.45 11.34 1.40
CA PRO A 106 7.68 11.14 2.19
C PRO A 106 7.96 9.67 2.52
N VAL A 107 6.91 8.84 2.55
CA VAL A 107 7.05 7.41 2.87
C VAL A 107 7.52 6.62 1.65
N ALA A 108 7.10 7.05 0.50
CA ALA A 108 7.41 6.37 -0.76
C ALA A 108 8.88 6.42 -1.17
#